data_3d16b6c1df899f5dca96e2a04fec2386
#
_entry.id   3d16b6c1df899f5dca96e2a04fec2386
#
_cell.length_a   1.000
_cell.length_b   1.000
_cell.length_c   1.000
_cell.angle_alpha   90.00
_cell.angle_beta   90.00
_cell.angle_gamma   90.00
#
_symmetry.space_group_name_H-M   'P 1'
#
loop_
_entity.id
_entity.type
_entity.pdbx_description
1 polymer ?
#
loop_
_entity_poly.entity_id
_entity_poly.type
_entity_poly.pdbx_seq_one_letter_code
_entity_poly.pdbx_strand_id
1 'polypeptide(L)'
;MNRIMQSVLDAEYVIDGVKMELSPREILDDAVGKSARNADALKVEPVVDETVDPDPAGVMPELQVAENLILGSLLDVSESRKIPSFCADSMTCAEIAKALTEVIWREGHFRSGDLEVSILWEWDMAPVGSMAAFYYSVEAACDYLDMLGVRLTGYDFRECTGGCSVKVSVNVSEGARMEEDDEEPENSLPFCEVPFKTESPALGEGRRCPAVLSGEKDNWLIYIPFDTGKFRLGGSLLSSLSGISGGKAPDDIDSDYFLDCYEVVREFVEDGVVLSGVTVGEGGLFAALATMTGGGVRGMDIDISGIMKSYGEQSRVNVLFGEVPGALIEIKDIDFDYVDAEMLLQDVAYYPIGHPAEKGLNITGNSATGVSGILRALLAQRDAPEGED
;
A
#
# COMPACT_ATOMS: atom_id res chain seq x y z
N MET A 1 25.03 -14.32 -16.51
CA MET A 1 23.76 -13.76 -16.10
C MET A 1 23.88 -12.39 -15.42
N ASN A 2 24.92 -12.11 -14.63
CA ASN A 2 25.05 -10.79 -13.92
C ASN A 2 25.42 -9.55 -14.78
N ARG A 3 25.73 -9.67 -16.06
CA ARG A 3 26.19 -8.54 -16.87
C ARG A 3 25.06 -7.67 -17.47
N ILE A 4 23.88 -8.22 -17.69
CA ILE A 4 22.74 -7.50 -18.28
C ILE A 4 22.03 -6.68 -17.19
N MET A 5 21.93 -7.22 -15.96
CA MET A 5 21.26 -6.53 -14.83
C MET A 5 21.97 -5.22 -14.41
N GLN A 6 23.29 -5.15 -14.53
CA GLN A 6 24.04 -3.91 -14.27
C GLN A 6 23.78 -2.83 -15.33
N SER A 7 23.39 -3.21 -16.55
CA SER A 7 23.20 -2.27 -17.65
C SER A 7 22.00 -1.35 -17.47
N VAL A 8 20.89 -1.83 -16.90
CA VAL A 8 19.63 -1.07 -16.74
C VAL A 8 19.77 0.03 -15.69
N LEU A 9 20.37 -0.28 -14.56
CA LEU A 9 20.60 0.71 -13.50
C LEU A 9 21.63 1.77 -13.87
N ASP A 10 22.66 1.38 -14.61
CA ASP A 10 23.81 2.23 -14.94
C ASP A 10 23.70 2.90 -16.34
N ALA A 11 22.64 2.63 -17.08
CA ALA A 11 22.43 3.18 -18.41
C ALA A 11 22.00 4.65 -18.37
N GLU A 12 22.37 5.39 -19.39
CA GLU A 12 21.77 6.69 -19.71
C GLU A 12 20.36 6.47 -20.24
N TYR A 13 19.38 7.22 -19.75
CA TYR A 13 18.00 7.14 -20.20
C TYR A 13 17.65 8.30 -21.12
N VAL A 14 16.96 7.96 -22.21
CA VAL A 14 16.37 8.94 -23.15
C VAL A 14 14.89 8.59 -23.27
N ILE A 15 14.03 9.35 -22.59
CA ILE A 15 12.59 9.10 -22.52
C ILE A 15 11.88 10.19 -23.32
N ASP A 16 11.00 9.81 -24.24
CA ASP A 16 10.32 10.72 -25.20
C ASP A 16 11.31 11.65 -25.93
N GLY A 17 12.52 11.18 -26.21
CA GLY A 17 13.56 11.94 -26.84
C GLY A 17 14.30 12.94 -25.92
N VAL A 18 13.98 12.97 -24.64
CA VAL A 18 14.65 13.81 -23.64
C VAL A 18 15.65 12.95 -22.85
N LYS A 19 16.90 13.42 -22.80
CA LYS A 19 17.93 12.77 -22.00
C LYS A 19 17.74 13.09 -20.52
N MET A 20 17.66 12.05 -19.68
CA MET A 20 17.61 12.18 -18.24
C MET A 20 18.98 12.57 -17.68
N GLU A 21 18.99 13.39 -16.62
CA GLU A 21 20.23 13.90 -16.01
C GLU A 21 21.00 12.83 -15.25
N LEU A 22 20.27 11.97 -14.52
CA LEU A 22 20.82 10.90 -13.68
C LEU A 22 20.39 9.53 -14.20
N SER A 23 21.20 8.54 -13.97
CA SER A 23 20.81 7.14 -14.14
C SER A 23 20.00 6.67 -12.91
N PRO A 24 19.18 5.60 -13.01
CA PRO A 24 18.49 5.03 -11.84
C PRO A 24 19.44 4.70 -10.69
N ARG A 25 20.65 4.24 -10.97
CA ARG A 25 21.66 3.99 -9.94
C ARG A 25 22.10 5.25 -9.22
N GLU A 26 22.33 6.33 -9.94
CA GLU A 26 22.75 7.60 -9.34
C GLU A 26 21.66 8.15 -8.42
N ILE A 27 20.39 8.06 -8.82
CA ILE A 27 19.23 8.44 -7.98
C ILE A 27 19.20 7.58 -6.71
N LEU A 28 19.28 6.27 -6.84
CA LEU A 28 19.21 5.33 -5.73
C LEU A 28 20.41 5.43 -4.78
N ASP A 29 21.63 5.58 -5.32
CA ASP A 29 22.84 5.71 -4.52
C ASP A 29 22.85 7.04 -3.74
N ASP A 30 22.32 8.11 -4.31
CA ASP A 30 22.13 9.38 -3.61
C ASP A 30 21.15 9.24 -2.44
N ALA A 31 19.99 8.64 -2.68
CA ALA A 31 18.98 8.38 -1.66
C ALA A 31 19.47 7.48 -0.51
N VAL A 32 20.34 6.51 -0.79
CA VAL A 32 20.97 5.65 0.23
C VAL A 32 22.15 6.34 0.93
N GLY A 33 22.53 7.56 0.52
CA GLY A 33 23.68 8.27 1.07
C GLY A 33 25.03 7.68 0.65
N LYS A 34 25.06 6.88 -0.42
CA LYS A 34 26.31 6.41 -1.04
C LYS A 34 26.79 7.48 -2.00
N SER A 35 28.01 7.99 -1.82
CA SER A 35 28.66 8.79 -2.87
C SER A 35 28.65 7.99 -4.16
N ALA A 36 28.10 8.57 -5.24
CA ALA A 36 28.13 7.98 -6.56
C ALA A 36 29.55 7.48 -6.85
N ARG A 37 29.76 6.17 -6.92
CA ARG A 37 31.02 5.63 -7.34
C ARG A 37 31.17 6.03 -8.80
N ASN A 38 32.24 6.73 -9.12
CA ASN A 38 32.74 6.73 -10.48
C ASN A 38 33.00 5.26 -10.86
N ALA A 39 31.98 4.58 -11.29
CA ALA A 39 32.12 3.29 -11.91
C ALA A 39 32.98 3.54 -13.13
N ASP A 40 34.16 2.90 -13.18
CA ASP A 40 34.95 2.84 -14.39
C ASP A 40 33.98 2.52 -15.53
N ALA A 41 33.79 3.50 -16.42
CA ALA A 41 32.66 3.54 -17.36
C ALA A 41 32.69 2.30 -18.26
N LEU A 42 32.00 1.28 -17.84
CA LEU A 42 31.48 0.29 -18.76
C LEU A 42 30.58 1.09 -19.72
N LYS A 43 30.92 1.14 -20.99
CA LYS A 43 30.06 1.72 -22.01
C LYS A 43 28.79 0.90 -22.07
N VAL A 44 27.80 1.32 -21.30
CA VAL A 44 26.45 0.77 -21.34
C VAL A 44 25.70 1.48 -22.46
N GLU A 45 25.02 0.73 -23.31
CA GLU A 45 24.21 1.35 -24.35
C GLU A 45 23.06 2.12 -23.70
N PRO A 46 22.72 3.33 -24.19
CA PRO A 46 21.60 4.11 -23.68
C PRO A 46 20.28 3.31 -23.77
N VAL A 47 19.45 3.43 -22.75
CA VAL A 47 18.06 2.99 -22.80
C VAL A 47 17.25 4.09 -23.45
N VAL A 48 16.62 3.79 -24.59
CA VAL A 48 15.72 4.71 -25.30
C VAL A 48 14.32 4.13 -25.23
N ASP A 49 13.41 4.84 -24.59
CA ASP A 49 12.03 4.41 -24.44
C ASP A 49 11.07 5.61 -24.52
N GLU A 50 9.77 5.35 -24.52
CA GLU A 50 8.71 6.34 -24.57
C GLU A 50 7.69 6.05 -23.48
N THR A 51 7.02 7.09 -23.00
CA THR A 51 5.91 6.93 -22.05
C THR A 51 4.69 6.34 -22.74
N VAL A 52 3.96 5.50 -22.02
CA VAL A 52 2.75 4.88 -22.54
C VAL A 52 1.53 5.58 -21.94
N ASP A 53 0.71 6.16 -22.83
CA ASP A 53 -0.58 6.69 -22.41
C ASP A 53 -1.51 5.57 -21.94
N PRO A 54 -2.34 5.80 -20.91
CA PRO A 54 -3.32 4.82 -20.48
C PRO A 54 -4.32 4.55 -21.60
N ASP A 55 -4.65 3.28 -21.79
CA ASP A 55 -5.76 2.90 -22.64
C ASP A 55 -7.06 3.63 -22.20
N PRO A 56 -7.94 4.00 -23.13
CA PRO A 56 -9.20 4.62 -22.77
C PRO A 56 -9.95 3.72 -21.78
N ALA A 57 -10.50 4.34 -20.73
CA ALA A 57 -11.22 3.63 -19.69
C ALA A 57 -12.34 2.78 -20.29
N GLY A 58 -12.30 1.49 -20.02
CA GLY A 58 -13.43 0.60 -20.30
C GLY A 58 -14.60 0.87 -19.35
N VAL A 59 -15.71 0.17 -19.56
CA VAL A 59 -16.85 0.22 -18.63
C VAL A 59 -16.49 -0.62 -17.40
N MET A 60 -16.40 0.02 -16.23
CA MET A 60 -16.16 -0.67 -14.96
C MET A 60 -17.29 -1.67 -14.65
N PRO A 61 -16.97 -2.80 -14.02
CA PRO A 61 -17.97 -3.78 -13.64
C PRO A 61 -18.99 -3.19 -12.66
N GLU A 62 -20.20 -3.75 -12.67
CA GLU A 62 -21.18 -3.44 -11.64
C GLU A 62 -20.65 -3.83 -10.25
N LEU A 63 -21.14 -3.13 -9.21
CA LEU A 63 -20.67 -3.30 -7.83
C LEU A 63 -20.59 -4.75 -7.38
N GLN A 64 -21.62 -5.55 -7.63
CA GLN A 64 -21.65 -6.97 -7.23
C GLN A 64 -20.55 -7.81 -7.93
N VAL A 65 -20.23 -7.49 -9.16
CA VAL A 65 -19.15 -8.17 -9.90
C VAL A 65 -17.80 -7.74 -9.36
N ALA A 66 -17.61 -6.46 -9.06
CA ALA A 66 -16.40 -5.92 -8.46
C ALA A 66 -16.13 -6.54 -7.09
N GLU A 67 -17.15 -6.63 -6.22
CA GLU A 67 -17.06 -7.30 -4.92
C GLU A 67 -16.60 -8.75 -5.05
N ASN A 68 -17.17 -9.50 -5.98
CA ASN A 68 -16.81 -10.90 -6.21
C ASN A 68 -15.38 -11.08 -6.72
N LEU A 69 -14.91 -10.19 -7.61
CA LEU A 69 -13.54 -10.22 -8.12
C LEU A 69 -12.52 -10.00 -6.99
N ILE A 70 -12.75 -8.98 -6.17
CA ILE A 70 -11.85 -8.68 -5.04
C ILE A 70 -11.88 -9.79 -4.00
N LEU A 71 -13.05 -10.29 -3.61
CA LEU A 71 -13.12 -11.42 -2.67
C LEU A 71 -12.42 -12.68 -3.19
N GLY A 72 -12.53 -12.93 -4.49
CA GLY A 72 -11.80 -14.04 -5.12
C GLY A 72 -10.29 -13.87 -5.01
N SER A 73 -9.76 -12.66 -5.23
CA SER A 73 -8.32 -12.39 -5.16
C SER A 73 -7.78 -12.44 -3.73
N LEU A 74 -8.54 -12.03 -2.73
CA LEU A 74 -8.13 -12.11 -1.32
C LEU A 74 -7.90 -13.57 -0.84
N LEU A 75 -8.44 -14.53 -1.55
CA LEU A 75 -8.24 -15.97 -1.26
C LEU A 75 -7.05 -16.56 -2.02
N ASP A 76 -6.61 -15.90 -3.09
CA ASP A 76 -5.49 -16.34 -3.92
C ASP A 76 -4.25 -15.47 -3.64
N VAL A 77 -3.47 -15.88 -2.66
CA VAL A 77 -2.27 -15.15 -2.19
C VAL A 77 -1.07 -15.34 -3.13
N SER A 78 -1.23 -16.02 -4.26
CA SER A 78 -0.10 -16.57 -5.05
C SER A 78 0.59 -15.57 -5.98
N GLU A 79 -0.02 -14.44 -6.34
CA GLU A 79 0.56 -13.51 -7.31
C GLU A 79 0.75 -12.10 -6.73
N SER A 80 1.98 -11.59 -6.87
CA SER A 80 2.27 -10.16 -6.61
C SER A 80 1.49 -9.30 -7.60
N ARG A 81 0.91 -8.21 -7.10
CA ARG A 81 0.26 -7.21 -7.92
C ARG A 81 1.17 -6.74 -9.05
N LYS A 82 0.60 -6.58 -10.24
CA LYS A 82 1.29 -6.02 -11.39
C LYS A 82 1.01 -4.52 -11.50
N ILE A 83 2.08 -3.74 -11.65
CA ILE A 83 2.01 -2.29 -11.82
C ILE A 83 1.95 -1.99 -13.31
N PRO A 84 0.90 -1.29 -13.79
CA PRO A 84 0.86 -0.83 -15.18
C PRO A 84 1.87 0.29 -15.45
N SER A 85 2.48 0.29 -16.64
CA SER A 85 3.52 1.25 -16.99
C SER A 85 3.06 2.72 -16.92
N PHE A 86 1.79 3.01 -17.20
CA PHE A 86 1.27 4.38 -17.24
C PHE A 86 1.08 5.05 -15.86
N CYS A 87 1.21 4.31 -14.77
CA CYS A 87 1.03 4.80 -13.39
C CYS A 87 2.07 4.19 -12.44
N ALA A 88 3.25 3.87 -12.96
CA ALA A 88 4.29 3.20 -12.18
C ALA A 88 4.82 4.07 -11.02
N ASP A 89 4.90 5.36 -11.22
CA ASP A 89 5.25 6.38 -10.25
C ASP A 89 4.29 6.42 -9.06
N SER A 90 3.05 6.78 -9.30
CA SER A 90 2.01 6.89 -8.27
C SER A 90 1.72 5.56 -7.58
N MET A 91 1.77 4.44 -8.31
CA MET A 91 1.61 3.11 -7.71
C MET A 91 2.78 2.70 -6.82
N THR A 92 3.99 3.14 -7.15
CA THR A 92 5.17 2.92 -6.30
C THR A 92 5.05 3.70 -4.98
N CYS A 93 4.63 4.96 -5.03
CA CYS A 93 4.33 5.73 -3.82
C CYS A 93 3.23 5.09 -2.98
N ALA A 94 2.16 4.58 -3.62
CA ALA A 94 1.09 3.88 -2.91
C ALA A 94 1.56 2.59 -2.20
N GLU A 95 2.46 1.81 -2.82
CA GLU A 95 3.05 0.63 -2.17
C GLU A 95 3.96 1.02 -1.00
N ILE A 96 4.70 2.14 -1.09
CA ILE A 96 5.49 2.68 0.03
C ILE A 96 4.55 3.12 1.16
N ALA A 97 3.54 3.93 0.86
CA ALA A 97 2.55 4.41 1.84
C ALA A 97 1.86 3.25 2.56
N LYS A 98 1.43 2.23 1.83
CA LYS A 98 0.84 1.00 2.38
C LYS A 98 1.81 0.28 3.31
N ALA A 99 3.06 0.09 2.89
CA ALA A 99 4.06 -0.61 3.69
C ALA A 99 4.40 0.13 4.99
N LEU A 100 4.47 1.46 4.94
CA LEU A 100 4.66 2.30 6.13
C LEU A 100 3.44 2.22 7.05
N THR A 101 2.22 2.32 6.52
CA THR A 101 0.98 2.20 7.31
C THR A 101 0.88 0.85 8.03
N GLU A 102 1.35 -0.25 7.44
CA GLU A 102 1.37 -1.57 8.08
C GLU A 102 2.21 -1.62 9.36
N VAL A 103 3.18 -0.72 9.52
CA VAL A 103 4.01 -0.65 10.74
C VAL A 103 3.22 -0.16 11.94
N ILE A 104 2.22 0.69 11.74
CA ILE A 104 1.34 1.22 12.81
C ILE A 104 0.74 0.08 13.65
N TRP A 105 0.42 -1.03 13.04
CA TRP A 105 -0.23 -2.17 13.70
C TRP A 105 0.71 -3.09 14.47
N ARG A 106 2.03 -2.90 14.35
CA ARG A 106 3.03 -3.76 15.01
C ARG A 106 3.23 -3.39 16.47
N GLU A 107 3.75 -4.34 17.26
CA GLU A 107 4.21 -4.06 18.61
C GLU A 107 5.44 -3.15 18.57
N GLY A 108 5.40 -2.04 19.29
CA GLY A 108 6.46 -1.05 19.38
C GLY A 108 5.97 0.37 19.12
N HIS A 109 6.87 1.32 19.29
CA HIS A 109 6.60 2.75 19.08
C HIS A 109 7.51 3.22 17.95
N PHE A 110 6.94 3.44 16.75
CA PHE A 110 7.72 3.76 15.57
C PHE A 110 7.25 5.06 14.93
N ARG A 111 8.01 6.12 15.12
CA ARG A 111 7.83 7.36 14.36
C ARG A 111 8.35 7.16 12.94
N SER A 112 7.89 8.00 12.01
CA SER A 112 8.34 7.94 10.61
C SER A 112 9.87 8.00 10.46
N GLY A 113 10.54 8.84 11.26
CA GLY A 113 11.99 8.97 11.28
C GLY A 113 12.77 7.74 11.80
N ASP A 114 12.09 6.80 12.47
CA ASP A 114 12.67 5.55 12.95
C ASP A 114 12.60 4.43 11.91
N LEU A 115 11.92 4.67 10.80
CA LEU A 115 11.68 3.68 9.76
C LEU A 115 12.77 3.70 8.69
N GLU A 116 13.11 2.52 8.25
CA GLU A 116 14.04 2.26 7.17
C GLU A 116 13.37 1.40 6.10
N VAL A 117 13.51 1.82 4.85
CA VAL A 117 12.87 1.16 3.72
C VAL A 117 13.93 0.50 2.84
N SER A 118 13.61 -0.69 2.35
CA SER A 118 14.31 -1.33 1.24
C SER A 118 13.30 -1.71 0.15
N ILE A 119 13.68 -1.54 -1.12
CA ILE A 119 12.79 -1.72 -2.25
C ILE A 119 13.37 -2.71 -3.25
N LEU A 120 12.54 -3.67 -3.70
CA LEU A 120 12.85 -4.59 -4.79
C LEU A 120 11.93 -4.30 -5.97
N TRP A 121 12.53 -3.95 -7.11
CA TRP A 121 11.86 -3.89 -8.40
C TRP A 121 11.99 -5.23 -9.13
N GLU A 122 10.87 -5.89 -9.40
CA GLU A 122 10.79 -7.00 -10.35
C GLU A 122 10.14 -6.47 -11.62
N TRP A 123 10.91 -6.41 -12.73
CA TRP A 123 10.51 -5.60 -13.86
C TRP A 123 10.64 -6.35 -15.18
N ASP A 124 9.57 -6.31 -16.00
CA ASP A 124 9.59 -6.80 -17.37
C ASP A 124 10.09 -5.69 -18.28
N MET A 125 11.28 -5.89 -18.86
CA MET A 125 11.94 -4.90 -19.69
C MET A 125 11.47 -4.91 -21.15
N ALA A 126 10.69 -5.91 -21.57
CA ALA A 126 10.36 -6.12 -22.98
C ALA A 126 9.25 -5.19 -23.52
N PRO A 127 8.20 -4.84 -22.77
CA PRO A 127 7.16 -3.95 -23.29
C PRO A 127 7.67 -2.53 -23.53
N VAL A 128 7.17 -1.88 -24.58
CA VAL A 128 7.40 -0.45 -24.84
C VAL A 128 6.84 0.37 -23.67
N GLY A 129 7.57 1.39 -23.23
CA GLY A 129 7.23 2.21 -22.10
C GLY A 129 7.62 1.62 -20.73
N SER A 130 8.01 0.34 -20.69
CA SER A 130 8.34 -0.33 -19.44
C SER A 130 9.59 0.24 -18.79
N MET A 131 10.59 0.63 -19.58
CA MET A 131 11.83 1.18 -19.05
C MET A 131 11.67 2.63 -18.64
N ALA A 132 10.86 3.42 -19.35
CA ALA A 132 10.45 4.74 -18.90
C ALA A 132 9.70 4.67 -17.58
N ALA A 133 8.75 3.74 -17.45
CA ALA A 133 8.01 3.49 -16.22
C ALA A 133 8.92 3.06 -15.05
N PHE A 134 9.95 2.25 -15.32
CA PHE A 134 10.95 1.90 -14.31
C PHE A 134 11.70 3.13 -13.80
N TYR A 135 12.16 3.99 -14.73
CA TYR A 135 12.85 5.22 -14.36
C TYR A 135 12.00 6.10 -13.44
N TYR A 136 10.76 6.39 -13.85
CA TYR A 136 9.84 7.20 -13.05
C TYR A 136 9.43 6.54 -11.72
N SER A 137 9.30 5.22 -11.68
CA SER A 137 9.08 4.49 -10.43
C SER A 137 10.25 4.67 -9.43
N VAL A 138 11.50 4.65 -9.91
CA VAL A 138 12.69 4.88 -9.08
C VAL A 138 12.73 6.32 -8.57
N GLU A 139 12.54 7.28 -9.47
CA GLU A 139 12.53 8.72 -9.14
C GLU A 139 11.45 9.02 -8.10
N ALA A 140 10.20 8.61 -8.36
CA ALA A 140 9.08 8.81 -7.44
C ALA A 140 9.30 8.16 -6.08
N ALA A 141 9.89 6.95 -6.02
CA ALA A 141 10.21 6.30 -4.76
C ALA A 141 11.19 7.10 -3.92
N CYS A 142 12.26 7.59 -4.53
CA CYS A 142 13.31 8.35 -3.83
C CYS A 142 12.78 9.71 -3.37
N ASP A 143 12.06 10.44 -4.24
CA ASP A 143 11.48 11.72 -3.93
C ASP A 143 10.44 11.62 -2.80
N TYR A 144 9.57 10.60 -2.86
CA TYR A 144 8.54 10.38 -1.84
C TYR A 144 9.15 10.03 -0.47
N LEU A 145 10.15 9.15 -0.42
CA LEU A 145 10.84 8.81 0.81
C LEU A 145 11.61 10.00 1.41
N ASP A 146 12.21 10.84 0.58
CA ASP A 146 12.88 12.08 1.03
C ASP A 146 11.88 13.05 1.64
N MET A 147 10.73 13.27 0.98
CA MET A 147 9.65 14.11 1.52
C MET A 147 9.08 13.57 2.84
N LEU A 148 9.00 12.25 3.01
CA LEU A 148 8.56 11.64 4.26
C LEU A 148 9.64 11.64 5.37
N GLY A 149 10.88 11.99 5.04
CA GLY A 149 12.00 11.85 5.97
C GLY A 149 12.33 10.40 6.34
N VAL A 150 11.90 9.44 5.50
CA VAL A 150 12.14 8.00 5.70
C VAL A 150 13.35 7.57 4.91
N ARG A 151 14.27 6.86 5.57
CA ARG A 151 15.55 6.50 4.95
C ARG A 151 15.43 5.26 4.06
N LEU A 152 15.87 5.38 2.79
CA LEU A 152 16.14 4.23 1.94
C LEU A 152 17.47 3.58 2.34
N THR A 153 17.46 2.32 2.77
CA THR A 153 18.67 1.61 3.22
C THR A 153 19.16 0.55 2.24
N GLY A 154 18.31 0.15 1.30
CA GLY A 154 18.71 -0.82 0.30
C GLY A 154 17.75 -0.89 -0.88
N TYR A 155 18.28 -1.34 -2.01
CA TYR A 155 17.49 -1.60 -3.19
C TYR A 155 18.02 -2.80 -3.97
N ASP A 156 17.15 -3.46 -4.70
CA ASP A 156 17.51 -4.52 -5.64
C ASP A 156 16.64 -4.42 -6.90
N PHE A 157 17.18 -4.91 -8.02
CA PHE A 157 16.49 -4.98 -9.30
C PHE A 157 16.57 -6.39 -9.86
N ARG A 158 15.44 -6.95 -10.27
CA ARG A 158 15.34 -8.27 -10.90
C ARG A 158 14.58 -8.18 -12.20
N GLU A 159 15.20 -8.63 -13.26
CA GLU A 159 14.49 -8.83 -14.51
C GLU A 159 13.51 -10.00 -14.38
N CYS A 160 12.27 -9.77 -14.81
CA CYS A 160 11.23 -10.78 -14.86
C CYS A 160 10.48 -10.73 -16.20
N THR A 161 9.50 -11.57 -16.37
CA THR A 161 8.59 -11.58 -17.52
C THR A 161 7.15 -11.60 -17.04
N GLY A 162 6.26 -10.93 -17.76
CA GLY A 162 4.84 -10.96 -17.47
C GLY A 162 4.37 -9.85 -16.52
N GLY A 163 5.05 -8.70 -16.55
CA GLY A 163 4.63 -7.48 -15.86
C GLY A 163 5.59 -7.02 -14.75
N CYS A 164 5.33 -5.85 -14.23
CA CYS A 164 6.19 -5.14 -13.29
C CYS A 164 5.61 -5.19 -11.87
N SER A 165 6.45 -5.23 -10.86
CA SER A 165 6.02 -5.11 -9.45
C SER A 165 7.10 -4.44 -8.60
N VAL A 166 6.65 -3.75 -7.56
CA VAL A 166 7.50 -3.15 -6.54
C VAL A 166 7.17 -3.81 -5.21
N LYS A 167 8.19 -4.26 -4.49
CA LYS A 167 8.05 -4.85 -3.17
C LYS A 167 8.80 -3.98 -2.18
N VAL A 168 8.08 -3.47 -1.19
CA VAL A 168 8.61 -2.58 -0.16
C VAL A 168 8.73 -3.37 1.14
N SER A 169 9.89 -3.31 1.76
CA SER A 169 10.13 -3.86 3.09
C SER A 169 10.50 -2.74 4.04
N VAL A 170 9.80 -2.67 5.18
CA VAL A 170 10.04 -1.66 6.21
C VAL A 170 10.66 -2.31 7.42
N ASN A 171 11.77 -1.76 7.87
CA ASN A 171 12.47 -2.13 9.09
C ASN A 171 12.48 -0.94 10.04
N VAL A 172 12.72 -1.21 11.32
CA VAL A 172 12.94 -0.17 12.33
C VAL A 172 14.43 -0.02 12.52
N SER A 173 14.91 1.22 12.58
CA SER A 173 16.34 1.49 12.81
C SER A 173 16.79 0.92 14.17
N GLU A 174 17.99 0.39 14.24
CA GLU A 174 18.50 -0.18 15.48
C GLU A 174 18.63 0.87 16.61
N GLY A 175 18.73 2.16 16.26
CA GLY A 175 18.77 3.28 17.21
C GLY A 175 17.44 3.54 17.92
N ALA A 176 16.31 3.25 17.31
CA ALA A 176 14.97 3.46 17.89
C ALA A 176 14.66 2.48 19.05
N ARG A 177 15.41 1.39 19.17
CA ARG A 177 15.25 0.39 20.24
C ARG A 177 15.97 0.75 21.55
N MET A 178 16.73 1.85 21.62
CA MET A 178 17.68 2.12 22.70
C MET A 178 17.31 3.28 23.61
N GLU A 179 16.03 3.63 23.82
CA GLU A 179 15.68 4.57 24.91
C GLU A 179 15.59 3.92 26.31
N GLU A 180 15.88 2.62 26.46
CA GLU A 180 15.82 1.95 27.78
C GLU A 180 17.14 1.50 28.38
N ASP A 181 18.30 1.60 27.73
CA ASP A 181 19.59 1.30 28.40
C ASP A 181 20.78 2.04 27.75
N ASP A 182 21.37 2.96 28.53
CA ASP A 182 22.61 3.66 28.26
C ASP A 182 23.81 2.69 28.18
N GLU A 183 24.20 2.26 26.99
CA GLU A 183 25.59 1.88 26.69
C GLU A 183 25.88 2.04 25.19
N GLU A 184 26.72 3.04 24.84
CA GLU A 184 27.21 3.24 23.47
C GLU A 184 28.01 2.02 22.99
N PRO A 185 27.69 1.42 21.85
CA PRO A 185 28.61 0.50 21.20
C PRO A 185 29.59 1.26 20.30
N GLU A 186 30.84 1.40 20.73
CA GLU A 186 31.97 1.60 19.84
C GLU A 186 32.05 0.40 18.88
N ASN A 187 31.64 0.58 17.66
CA ASN A 187 32.12 -0.05 16.43
C ASN A 187 31.04 0.00 15.34
N SER A 188 31.07 1.04 14.55
CA SER A 188 30.43 1.04 13.25
C SER A 188 31.16 0.03 12.34
N LEU A 189 30.59 -1.15 12.19
CA LEU A 189 31.01 -2.10 11.18
C LEU A 189 30.71 -1.54 9.79
N PRO A 190 31.57 -1.78 8.81
CA PRO A 190 31.36 -1.30 7.45
C PRO A 190 30.04 -1.87 6.92
N PHE A 191 29.27 -1.00 6.28
CA PHE A 191 27.99 -1.25 5.63
C PHE A 191 27.98 -2.61 4.92
N CYS A 192 27.27 -3.57 5.48
CA CYS A 192 27.00 -4.83 4.84
C CYS A 192 25.72 -4.66 4.04
N GLU A 193 25.73 -5.04 2.76
CA GLU A 193 24.48 -5.11 1.97
C GLU A 193 23.50 -5.98 2.74
N VAL A 194 22.49 -5.35 3.35
CA VAL A 194 21.45 -6.08 4.08
C VAL A 194 20.64 -6.84 3.03
N PRO A 195 20.64 -8.18 3.06
CA PRO A 195 19.83 -8.91 2.10
C PRO A 195 18.36 -8.52 2.27
N PHE A 196 17.71 -8.21 1.16
CA PHE A 196 16.28 -7.90 1.13
C PHE A 196 15.49 -9.02 1.83
N LYS A 197 14.88 -8.71 2.96
CA LYS A 197 14.00 -9.65 3.66
C LYS A 197 12.63 -9.60 3.01
N THR A 198 12.30 -10.64 2.28
CA THR A 198 11.02 -10.80 1.54
C THR A 198 9.82 -11.11 2.45
N GLU A 199 10.02 -11.31 3.74
CA GLU A 199 8.96 -11.75 4.64
C GLU A 199 8.44 -10.57 5.46
N SER A 200 7.32 -10.00 5.00
CA SER A 200 6.45 -9.27 5.93
C SER A 200 5.91 -10.27 6.96
N PRO A 201 5.84 -9.91 8.26
CA PRO A 201 5.21 -10.79 9.25
C PRO A 201 3.81 -11.20 8.78
N ALA A 202 3.47 -12.46 8.95
CA ALA A 202 2.12 -12.93 8.63
C ALA A 202 1.08 -12.08 9.36
N LEU A 203 -0.06 -11.85 8.70
CA LEU A 203 -1.15 -11.08 9.28
C LEU A 203 -1.53 -11.70 10.65
N GLY A 204 -1.25 -10.98 11.76
CA GLY A 204 -1.50 -11.46 13.13
C GLY A 204 -0.28 -11.74 13.98
N GLU A 205 0.92 -11.90 13.42
CA GLU A 205 2.15 -12.05 14.21
C GLU A 205 2.75 -10.67 14.56
N GLY A 206 3.01 -10.42 15.84
CA GLY A 206 3.61 -9.18 16.34
C GLY A 206 2.74 -7.94 16.15
N ARG A 207 1.41 -8.11 16.01
CA ARG A 207 0.47 -6.99 15.94
C ARG A 207 0.02 -6.55 17.33
N ARG A 208 0.05 -5.26 17.57
CA ARG A 208 -0.45 -4.64 18.80
C ARG A 208 -1.98 -4.65 18.84
N CYS A 209 -2.64 -4.36 17.73
CA CYS A 209 -4.09 -4.48 17.61
C CYS A 209 -4.47 -5.52 16.55
N PRO A 210 -5.52 -6.32 16.80
CA PRO A 210 -6.02 -7.31 15.85
C PRO A 210 -6.46 -6.69 14.53
N ALA A 211 -6.42 -7.47 13.47
CA ALA A 211 -7.00 -7.09 12.18
C ALA A 211 -8.51 -7.39 12.10
N VAL A 212 -9.04 -8.18 13.04
CA VAL A 212 -10.43 -8.64 13.05
C VAL A 212 -11.21 -7.94 14.16
N LEU A 213 -12.43 -7.54 13.87
CA LEU A 213 -13.34 -6.85 14.78
C LEU A 213 -13.49 -7.56 16.13
N SER A 214 -13.57 -6.78 17.21
CA SER A 214 -13.85 -7.27 18.57
C SER A 214 -15.23 -7.93 18.67
N GLY A 215 -16.20 -7.41 17.92
CA GLY A 215 -17.58 -7.89 17.85
C GLY A 215 -18.56 -7.20 18.79
N GLU A 216 -18.14 -6.14 19.48
CA GLU A 216 -19.01 -5.28 20.25
C GLU A 216 -19.80 -4.35 19.32
N LYS A 217 -21.15 -4.35 19.42
CA LYS A 217 -22.02 -3.68 18.44
C LYS A 217 -22.04 -2.16 18.55
N ASP A 218 -21.72 -1.64 19.71
CA ASP A 218 -21.74 -0.19 19.97
C ASP A 218 -20.45 0.50 19.55
N ASN A 219 -19.42 -0.26 19.12
CA ASN A 219 -18.17 0.28 18.64
C ASN A 219 -18.33 0.98 17.28
N TRP A 220 -17.49 1.97 17.04
CA TRP A 220 -17.43 2.68 15.77
C TRP A 220 -16.39 2.12 14.83
N LEU A 221 -16.73 2.11 13.54
CA LEU A 221 -15.81 1.87 12.45
C LEU A 221 -15.51 3.20 11.77
N ILE A 222 -14.22 3.55 11.74
CA ILE A 222 -13.75 4.84 11.22
C ILE A 222 -12.75 4.57 10.10
N TYR A 223 -13.00 5.14 8.94
CA TYR A 223 -12.06 5.20 7.82
C TYR A 223 -11.31 6.53 7.85
N ILE A 224 -9.99 6.46 7.77
CA ILE A 224 -9.08 7.60 7.75
C ILE A 224 -8.26 7.50 6.47
N PRO A 225 -8.58 8.26 5.41
CA PRO A 225 -7.75 8.32 4.22
C PRO A 225 -6.45 9.10 4.53
N PHE A 226 -5.32 8.55 4.13
CA PHE A 226 -4.00 9.18 4.30
C PHE A 226 -3.62 10.02 3.07
N ASP A 227 -4.60 10.34 2.25
CA ASP A 227 -4.46 11.23 1.12
C ASP A 227 -5.79 11.95 0.85
N THR A 228 -5.71 13.17 0.37
CA THR A 228 -6.87 14.00 -0.01
C THR A 228 -7.25 13.85 -1.48
N GLY A 229 -6.51 13.04 -2.24
CA GLY A 229 -6.72 12.76 -3.66
C GLY A 229 -8.05 12.07 -3.95
N LYS A 230 -8.42 12.07 -5.21
CA LYS A 230 -9.67 11.44 -5.66
C LYS A 230 -9.54 9.93 -5.73
N PHE A 231 -10.62 9.24 -5.46
CA PHE A 231 -10.71 7.80 -5.69
C PHE A 231 -10.59 7.48 -7.18
N ARG A 232 -9.46 6.87 -7.57
CA ARG A 232 -9.12 6.47 -8.93
C ARG A 232 -9.01 4.97 -9.02
N LEU A 233 -9.31 4.41 -10.18
CA LEU A 233 -9.25 2.97 -10.41
C LEU A 233 -8.12 2.58 -11.37
N GLY A 234 -7.42 3.55 -11.96
CA GLY A 234 -6.25 3.28 -12.79
C GLY A 234 -5.16 2.59 -11.97
N GLY A 235 -4.68 1.44 -12.45
CA GLY A 235 -3.69 0.63 -11.73
C GLY A 235 -4.24 -0.14 -10.52
N SER A 236 -5.50 0.02 -10.12
CA SER A 236 -6.08 -0.72 -8.99
C SER A 236 -6.17 -2.23 -9.25
N LEU A 237 -6.25 -3.00 -8.18
CA LEU A 237 -6.47 -4.44 -8.26
C LEU A 237 -7.75 -4.76 -9.05
N LEU A 238 -8.83 -3.98 -8.84
CA LEU A 238 -10.07 -4.17 -9.57
C LEU A 238 -9.87 -3.98 -11.07
N SER A 239 -9.13 -2.97 -11.51
CA SER A 239 -8.85 -2.76 -12.93
C SER A 239 -8.04 -3.91 -13.52
N SER A 240 -7.04 -4.39 -12.79
CA SER A 240 -6.23 -5.54 -13.18
C SER A 240 -7.08 -6.81 -13.34
N LEU A 241 -7.92 -7.15 -12.36
CA LEU A 241 -8.76 -8.34 -12.37
C LEU A 241 -9.87 -8.28 -13.43
N SER A 242 -10.38 -7.10 -13.72
CA SER A 242 -11.40 -6.90 -14.76
C SER A 242 -10.82 -6.81 -16.17
N GLY A 243 -9.49 -6.71 -16.32
CA GLY A 243 -8.83 -6.52 -17.61
C GLY A 243 -9.11 -5.16 -18.25
N ILE A 244 -9.38 -4.14 -17.44
CA ILE A 244 -9.69 -2.77 -17.87
C ILE A 244 -8.62 -1.85 -17.29
N SER A 245 -8.16 -0.86 -18.04
CA SER A 245 -7.15 0.10 -17.55
C SER A 245 -7.59 0.91 -16.31
N GLY A 246 -8.88 0.98 -16.04
CA GLY A 246 -9.44 1.70 -14.89
C GLY A 246 -9.46 3.23 -15.03
N GLY A 247 -8.98 3.75 -16.14
CA GLY A 247 -8.93 5.18 -16.42
C GLY A 247 -7.69 5.86 -15.84
N LYS A 248 -7.87 7.01 -15.18
CA LYS A 248 -6.74 7.79 -14.66
C LYS A 248 -6.02 7.07 -13.52
N ALA A 249 -4.70 7.24 -13.49
CA ALA A 249 -3.85 6.91 -12.36
C ALA A 249 -4.33 7.61 -11.07
N PRO A 250 -3.99 7.07 -9.89
CA PRO A 250 -4.06 7.84 -8.65
C PRO A 250 -3.35 9.18 -8.80
N ASP A 251 -3.82 10.20 -8.10
CA ASP A 251 -3.10 11.46 -7.96
C ASP A 251 -1.85 11.23 -7.08
N ASP A 252 -0.87 12.13 -7.11
CA ASP A 252 0.30 12.03 -6.24
C ASP A 252 -0.12 12.17 -4.78
N ILE A 253 0.48 11.35 -3.91
CA ILE A 253 0.16 11.34 -2.48
C ILE A 253 0.81 12.54 -1.80
N ASP A 254 0.02 13.33 -1.08
CA ASP A 254 0.51 14.43 -0.26
C ASP A 254 1.29 13.87 0.94
N SER A 255 2.62 14.06 0.93
CA SER A 255 3.53 13.53 1.93
C SER A 255 3.32 14.14 3.31
N ASP A 256 3.05 15.44 3.40
CA ASP A 256 2.84 16.13 4.67
C ASP A 256 1.54 15.63 5.31
N TYR A 257 0.46 15.56 4.53
CA TYR A 257 -0.81 15.03 5.00
C TYR A 257 -0.73 13.55 5.40
N PHE A 258 0.03 12.75 4.64
CA PHE A 258 0.29 11.35 4.99
C PHE A 258 0.95 11.23 6.37
N LEU A 259 1.96 12.06 6.64
CA LEU A 259 2.66 12.07 7.93
C LEU A 259 1.73 12.45 9.09
N ASP A 260 0.90 13.48 8.93
CA ASP A 260 -0.08 13.89 9.95
C ASP A 260 -1.05 12.75 10.27
N CYS A 261 -1.59 12.07 9.25
CA CYS A 261 -2.46 10.92 9.42
C CYS A 261 -1.74 9.73 10.09
N TYR A 262 -0.50 9.44 9.66
CA TYR A 262 0.31 8.38 10.21
C TYR A 262 0.53 8.57 11.72
N GLU A 263 0.96 9.77 12.14
CA GLU A 263 1.26 10.06 13.53
C GLU A 263 0.01 9.98 14.42
N VAL A 264 -1.11 10.56 13.98
CA VAL A 264 -2.37 10.51 14.75
C VAL A 264 -2.87 9.08 14.93
N VAL A 265 -2.88 8.28 13.87
CA VAL A 265 -3.35 6.88 13.97
C VAL A 265 -2.39 6.04 14.80
N ARG A 266 -1.07 6.27 14.68
CA ARG A 266 -0.06 5.63 15.50
C ARG A 266 -0.29 5.92 17.00
N GLU A 267 -0.53 7.17 17.37
CA GLU A 267 -0.82 7.56 18.75
C GLU A 267 -2.08 6.86 19.29
N PHE A 268 -3.15 6.79 18.52
CA PHE A 268 -4.35 6.04 18.94
C PHE A 268 -4.09 4.56 19.19
N VAL A 269 -3.20 3.95 18.39
CA VAL A 269 -2.79 2.56 18.61
C VAL A 269 -1.94 2.43 19.88
N GLU A 270 -1.01 3.36 20.12
CA GLU A 270 -0.15 3.39 21.30
C GLU A 270 -0.94 3.58 22.59
N ASP A 271 -1.92 4.47 22.58
CA ASP A 271 -2.80 4.76 23.71
C ASP A 271 -3.84 3.65 23.97
N GLY A 272 -3.92 2.66 23.06
CA GLY A 272 -4.86 1.53 23.19
C GLY A 272 -6.32 1.93 22.91
N VAL A 273 -6.53 3.04 22.21
CA VAL A 273 -7.85 3.50 21.75
C VAL A 273 -8.37 2.61 20.62
N VAL A 274 -7.47 2.19 19.72
CA VAL A 274 -7.81 1.29 18.60
C VAL A 274 -7.94 -0.14 19.09
N LEU A 275 -9.12 -0.72 18.93
CA LEU A 275 -9.43 -2.12 19.28
C LEU A 275 -8.99 -3.09 18.18
N SER A 276 -9.23 -2.72 16.95
CA SER A 276 -8.77 -3.45 15.76
C SER A 276 -8.49 -2.47 14.63
N GLY A 277 -7.56 -2.81 13.74
CA GLY A 277 -7.18 -1.92 12.65
C GLY A 277 -6.54 -2.64 11.49
N VAL A 278 -6.76 -2.12 10.28
CA VAL A 278 -6.16 -2.62 9.04
C VAL A 278 -5.79 -1.47 8.12
N THR A 279 -4.76 -1.68 7.33
CA THR A 279 -4.35 -0.77 6.27
C THR A 279 -5.35 -0.84 5.11
N VAL A 280 -5.74 0.30 4.59
CA VAL A 280 -6.45 0.41 3.31
C VAL A 280 -5.40 0.58 2.21
N GLY A 281 -5.37 -0.34 1.29
CA GLY A 281 -4.41 -0.38 0.17
C GLY A 281 -4.99 -1.19 -0.97
N GLU A 282 -4.31 -2.23 -1.39
CA GLU A 282 -4.72 -3.10 -2.49
C GLU A 282 -6.15 -3.65 -2.31
N GLY A 283 -6.99 -3.45 -3.32
CA GLY A 283 -8.43 -3.75 -3.28
C GLY A 283 -9.28 -2.71 -2.54
N GLY A 284 -8.68 -1.61 -2.09
CA GLY A 284 -9.34 -0.44 -1.52
C GLY A 284 -10.02 -0.69 -0.17
N LEU A 285 -10.93 0.22 0.16
CA LEU A 285 -11.73 0.14 1.39
C LEU A 285 -12.51 -1.17 1.51
N PHE A 286 -12.98 -1.72 0.38
CA PHE A 286 -13.72 -2.99 0.38
C PHE A 286 -12.89 -4.16 0.88
N ALA A 287 -11.63 -4.28 0.42
CA ALA A 287 -10.72 -5.32 0.87
C ALA A 287 -10.40 -5.21 2.38
N ALA A 288 -10.21 -3.97 2.86
CA ALA A 288 -10.00 -3.70 4.29
C ALA A 288 -11.23 -4.12 5.13
N LEU A 289 -12.44 -3.74 4.71
CA LEU A 289 -13.70 -4.16 5.35
C LEU A 289 -13.83 -5.70 5.37
N ALA A 290 -13.57 -6.36 4.25
CA ALA A 290 -13.62 -7.81 4.17
C ALA A 290 -12.61 -8.48 5.12
N THR A 291 -11.40 -7.94 5.21
CA THR A 291 -10.35 -8.41 6.14
C THR A 291 -10.82 -8.31 7.59
N MET A 292 -11.40 -7.18 8.00
CA MET A 292 -11.88 -6.98 9.37
C MET A 292 -13.05 -7.90 9.75
N THR A 293 -13.79 -8.46 8.77
CA THR A 293 -14.81 -9.48 9.07
C THR A 293 -14.21 -10.81 9.54
N GLY A 294 -12.91 -11.02 9.42
CA GLY A 294 -12.25 -12.29 9.75
C GLY A 294 -12.80 -13.45 8.91
N GLY A 295 -12.98 -13.22 7.60
CA GLY A 295 -13.56 -14.22 6.71
C GLY A 295 -15.07 -14.46 6.92
N GLY A 296 -15.81 -13.44 7.38
CA GLY A 296 -17.25 -13.50 7.58
C GLY A 296 -17.68 -14.05 8.97
N VAL A 297 -16.72 -14.21 9.88
CA VAL A 297 -17.01 -14.55 11.29
C VAL A 297 -17.72 -13.40 11.98
N ARG A 298 -17.34 -12.16 11.65
CA ARG A 298 -17.93 -10.91 12.12
C ARG A 298 -18.70 -10.23 11.01
N GLY A 299 -19.67 -9.41 11.37
CA GLY A 299 -20.40 -8.56 10.41
C GLY A 299 -20.20 -7.10 10.69
N MET A 300 -20.65 -6.27 9.76
CA MET A 300 -20.67 -4.82 9.89
C MET A 300 -21.76 -4.19 9.01
N ASP A 301 -22.32 -3.08 9.51
CA ASP A 301 -23.26 -2.22 8.80
C ASP A 301 -22.54 -0.91 8.46
N ILE A 302 -22.35 -0.62 7.17
CA ILE A 302 -21.50 0.44 6.64
C ILE A 302 -22.31 1.44 5.84
N ASP A 303 -22.05 2.73 6.05
CA ASP A 303 -22.56 3.84 5.24
C ASP A 303 -21.40 4.69 4.70
N ILE A 304 -21.16 4.61 3.40
CA ILE A 304 -20.13 5.39 2.70
C ILE A 304 -20.64 6.72 2.15
N SER A 305 -21.87 7.11 2.43
CA SER A 305 -22.47 8.35 1.89
C SER A 305 -21.73 9.61 2.33
N GLY A 306 -21.15 9.61 3.53
CA GLY A 306 -20.31 10.68 4.04
C GLY A 306 -19.06 10.89 3.18
N ILE A 307 -18.36 9.83 2.85
CA ILE A 307 -17.18 9.85 1.96
C ILE A 307 -17.59 10.36 0.57
N MET A 308 -18.61 9.75 -0.01
CA MET A 308 -19.11 10.14 -1.36
C MET A 308 -19.42 11.64 -1.44
N LYS A 309 -20.06 12.17 -0.41
CA LYS A 309 -20.41 13.59 -0.35
C LYS A 309 -19.18 14.49 -0.21
N SER A 310 -18.23 14.12 0.64
CA SER A 310 -17.01 14.90 0.90
C SER A 310 -16.14 15.02 -0.35
N TYR A 311 -15.97 13.93 -1.08
CA TYR A 311 -15.16 13.89 -2.30
C TYR A 311 -15.95 14.27 -3.57
N GLY A 312 -17.25 14.52 -3.45
CA GLY A 312 -18.13 14.77 -4.62
C GLY A 312 -18.20 13.55 -5.57
N GLU A 313 -17.93 12.34 -5.04
CA GLU A 313 -17.88 11.10 -5.81
C GLU A 313 -19.29 10.49 -5.89
N GLN A 314 -19.69 10.09 -7.10
CA GLN A 314 -21.01 9.48 -7.33
C GLN A 314 -20.94 7.96 -7.50
N SER A 315 -19.75 7.45 -7.78
CA SER A 315 -19.51 6.02 -7.97
C SER A 315 -19.13 5.35 -6.66
N ARG A 316 -19.95 4.43 -6.18
CA ARG A 316 -19.61 3.57 -5.05
C ARG A 316 -18.42 2.66 -5.35
N VAL A 317 -18.30 2.24 -6.60
CA VAL A 317 -17.16 1.41 -7.06
C VAL A 317 -15.86 2.18 -6.88
N ASN A 318 -15.81 3.47 -7.21
CA ASN A 318 -14.62 4.27 -6.99
C ASN A 318 -14.26 4.36 -5.50
N VAL A 319 -15.22 4.67 -4.63
CA VAL A 319 -14.96 4.79 -3.18
C VAL A 319 -14.52 3.47 -2.54
N LEU A 320 -15.14 2.37 -2.94
CA LEU A 320 -14.86 1.07 -2.32
C LEU A 320 -13.58 0.42 -2.84
N PHE A 321 -13.24 0.64 -4.10
CA PHE A 321 -12.13 -0.04 -4.77
C PHE A 321 -11.02 0.90 -5.26
N GLY A 322 -11.19 2.21 -5.09
CA GLY A 322 -10.10 3.17 -5.25
C GLY A 322 -9.13 3.01 -4.08
N GLU A 323 -7.87 2.81 -4.41
CA GLU A 323 -6.85 2.39 -3.46
C GLU A 323 -6.11 3.59 -2.85
N VAL A 324 -6.89 4.53 -2.31
CA VAL A 324 -6.35 5.64 -1.51
C VAL A 324 -5.74 5.05 -0.24
N PRO A 325 -4.44 5.24 0.00
CA PRO A 325 -3.81 4.75 1.23
C PRO A 325 -4.54 5.26 2.47
N GLY A 326 -4.63 4.45 3.51
CA GLY A 326 -5.32 4.87 4.73
C GLY A 326 -5.45 3.77 5.76
N ALA A 327 -6.16 4.09 6.83
CA ALA A 327 -6.45 3.19 7.93
C ALA A 327 -7.95 2.99 8.11
N LEU A 328 -8.33 1.76 8.41
CA LEU A 328 -9.67 1.42 8.88
C LEU A 328 -9.55 0.90 10.31
N ILE A 329 -10.17 1.57 11.27
CA ILE A 329 -10.05 1.29 12.70
C ILE A 329 -11.41 1.03 13.34
N GLU A 330 -11.41 0.22 14.41
CA GLU A 330 -12.50 0.03 15.34
C GLU A 330 -12.14 0.67 16.68
N ILE A 331 -13.03 1.51 17.21
CA ILE A 331 -12.88 2.15 18.52
C ILE A 331 -14.14 1.93 19.37
N LYS A 332 -14.05 2.11 20.68
CA LYS A 332 -15.22 2.11 21.57
C LYS A 332 -16.03 3.40 21.38
N ASP A 333 -17.33 3.30 21.58
CA ASP A 333 -18.22 4.47 21.57
C ASP A 333 -17.79 5.54 22.60
N ILE A 334 -17.29 5.14 23.76
CA ILE A 334 -16.82 6.05 24.81
C ILE A 334 -15.59 6.87 24.39
N ASP A 335 -14.79 6.36 23.46
CA ASP A 335 -13.56 7.00 23.01
C ASP A 335 -13.80 7.90 21.77
N PHE A 336 -15.04 7.91 21.22
CA PHE A 336 -15.37 8.63 19.99
C PHE A 336 -15.11 10.14 20.10
N ASP A 337 -15.55 10.78 21.18
CA ASP A 337 -15.36 12.23 21.38
C ASP A 337 -13.87 12.61 21.48
N TYR A 338 -13.03 11.72 22.03
CA TYR A 338 -11.59 11.91 22.08
C TYR A 338 -10.97 11.83 20.67
N VAL A 339 -11.32 10.79 19.91
CA VAL A 339 -10.84 10.62 18.53
C VAL A 339 -11.30 11.78 17.64
N ASP A 340 -12.57 12.21 17.75
CA ASP A 340 -13.10 13.37 17.02
C ASP A 340 -12.30 14.65 17.31
N ALA A 341 -12.01 14.90 18.58
CA ALA A 341 -11.26 16.09 18.99
C ALA A 341 -9.82 16.08 18.46
N GLU A 342 -9.12 14.95 18.54
CA GLU A 342 -7.74 14.83 18.06
C GLU A 342 -7.66 14.93 16.53
N MET A 343 -8.56 14.29 15.80
CA MET A 343 -8.63 14.41 14.34
C MET A 343 -8.86 15.85 13.88
N LEU A 344 -9.77 16.56 14.56
CA LEU A 344 -10.03 17.98 14.27
C LEU A 344 -8.84 18.87 14.62
N LEU A 345 -8.11 18.56 15.69
CA LEU A 345 -6.96 19.35 16.14
C LEU A 345 -5.79 19.24 15.15
N GLN A 346 -5.63 18.07 14.54
CA GLN A 346 -4.56 17.78 13.58
C GLN A 346 -4.96 18.03 12.12
N ASP A 347 -6.18 18.54 11.89
CA ASP A 347 -6.76 18.78 10.54
C ASP A 347 -6.77 17.51 9.65
N VAL A 348 -6.97 16.34 10.28
CA VAL A 348 -7.05 15.04 9.60
C VAL A 348 -8.50 14.68 9.31
N ALA A 349 -8.80 14.39 8.03
CA ALA A 349 -10.12 13.95 7.63
C ALA A 349 -10.36 12.50 8.08
N TYR A 350 -11.53 12.25 8.66
CA TYR A 350 -11.94 10.91 9.06
C TYR A 350 -13.43 10.73 8.81
N TYR A 351 -13.85 9.49 8.64
CA TYR A 351 -15.22 9.15 8.31
C TYR A 351 -15.71 8.03 9.21
N PRO A 352 -16.60 8.31 10.18
CA PRO A 352 -17.36 7.26 10.87
C PRO A 352 -18.30 6.61 9.86
N ILE A 353 -17.97 5.39 9.47
CA ILE A 353 -18.68 4.69 8.37
C ILE A 353 -19.68 3.64 8.86
N GLY A 354 -19.70 3.31 10.15
CA GLY A 354 -20.67 2.35 10.66
C GLY A 354 -20.26 1.65 11.93
N HIS A 355 -20.90 0.51 12.15
CA HIS A 355 -20.77 -0.29 13.37
C HIS A 355 -20.62 -1.78 13.10
N PRO A 356 -19.99 -2.54 14.01
CA PRO A 356 -20.03 -4.00 13.95
C PRO A 356 -21.46 -4.54 14.03
N ALA A 357 -21.72 -5.61 13.28
CA ALA A 357 -23.00 -6.31 13.25
C ALA A 357 -22.80 -7.80 13.53
N GLU A 358 -23.91 -8.54 13.71
CA GLU A 358 -23.80 -9.98 14.00
C GLU A 358 -23.20 -10.77 12.85
N LYS A 359 -23.62 -10.47 11.63
CA LYS A 359 -23.21 -11.22 10.44
C LYS A 359 -23.33 -10.37 9.18
N GLY A 360 -22.42 -10.65 8.24
CA GLY A 360 -22.46 -10.07 6.90
C GLY A 360 -21.83 -8.68 6.82
N LEU A 361 -21.41 -8.31 5.63
CA LEU A 361 -20.99 -6.97 5.29
C LEU A 361 -22.15 -6.29 4.56
N ASN A 362 -22.83 -5.36 5.23
CA ASN A 362 -23.94 -4.60 4.67
C ASN A 362 -23.45 -3.19 4.35
N ILE A 363 -23.49 -2.80 3.07
CA ILE A 363 -23.11 -1.46 2.64
C ILE A 363 -24.38 -0.71 2.24
N THR A 364 -24.66 0.43 2.88
CA THR A 364 -25.87 1.22 2.66
C THR A 364 -26.13 1.53 1.19
N GLY A 365 -27.35 1.25 0.75
CA GLY A 365 -27.79 1.36 -0.64
C GLY A 365 -27.56 0.12 -1.50
N ASN A 366 -27.00 -0.95 -0.94
CA ASN A 366 -26.98 -2.27 -1.54
C ASN A 366 -27.35 -3.31 -0.47
N SER A 367 -28.42 -4.06 -0.71
CA SER A 367 -28.72 -5.25 0.09
C SER A 367 -27.70 -6.34 -0.27
N ALA A 368 -26.54 -6.34 0.40
CA ALA A 368 -25.48 -7.31 0.23
C ALA A 368 -25.84 -8.68 0.81
N THR A 369 -27.03 -9.18 0.47
CA THR A 369 -27.39 -10.58 0.75
C THR A 369 -26.48 -11.58 0.02
N GLY A 370 -25.71 -11.09 -0.97
CA GLY A 370 -24.75 -11.90 -1.73
C GLY A 370 -23.40 -12.10 -1.04
N VAL A 371 -22.81 -11.06 -0.44
CA VAL A 371 -21.41 -11.10 0.06
C VAL A 371 -21.23 -12.08 1.22
N SER A 372 -22.12 -12.10 2.20
CA SER A 372 -22.04 -13.07 3.30
C SER A 372 -22.26 -14.52 2.84
N GLY A 373 -23.05 -14.71 1.79
CA GLY A 373 -23.26 -16.02 1.16
C GLY A 373 -22.02 -16.50 0.42
N ILE A 374 -21.37 -15.61 -0.31
CA ILE A 374 -20.15 -15.91 -1.09
C ILE A 374 -18.97 -16.15 -0.17
N LEU A 375 -18.72 -15.28 0.83
CA LEU A 375 -17.68 -15.50 1.84
C LEU A 375 -17.87 -16.84 2.56
N ARG A 376 -19.11 -17.22 2.92
CA ARG A 376 -19.39 -18.53 3.49
C ARG A 376 -19.13 -19.68 2.52
N ALA A 377 -19.51 -19.53 1.25
CA ALA A 377 -19.30 -20.57 0.24
C ALA A 377 -17.81 -20.79 -0.02
N LEU A 378 -17.02 -19.72 -0.10
CA LEU A 378 -15.58 -19.77 -0.31
C LEU A 378 -14.84 -20.34 0.91
N LEU A 379 -15.25 -19.98 2.13
CA LEU A 379 -14.68 -20.56 3.35
C LEU A 379 -15.07 -22.03 3.54
N ALA A 380 -16.29 -22.41 3.20
CA ALA A 380 -16.73 -23.81 3.23
C ALA A 380 -15.98 -24.68 2.24
N GLN A 381 -15.51 -24.12 1.10
CA GLN A 381 -14.65 -24.83 0.15
C GLN A 381 -13.22 -25.03 0.70
N ARG A 382 -12.71 -24.07 1.48
CA ARG A 382 -11.38 -24.16 2.09
C ARG A 382 -11.33 -25.16 3.25
N ASP A 383 -12.42 -25.30 4.00
CA ASP A 383 -12.53 -26.18 5.17
C ASP A 383 -13.07 -27.58 4.80
N ALA A 384 -13.34 -27.84 3.51
CA ALA A 384 -13.69 -29.18 3.06
C ALA A 384 -12.43 -30.09 3.16
N PRO A 385 -12.48 -31.20 3.91
CA PRO A 385 -11.35 -32.11 3.96
C PRO A 385 -11.08 -32.62 2.54
N GLU A 386 -9.81 -32.55 2.11
CA GLU A 386 -9.35 -33.21 0.90
C GLU A 386 -9.78 -34.68 0.99
N GLY A 387 -10.69 -35.08 0.12
CA GLY A 387 -11.23 -36.44 0.11
C GLY A 387 -10.09 -37.43 -0.06
N GLU A 388 -10.00 -38.36 0.87
CA GLU A 388 -9.26 -39.58 0.69
C GLU A 388 -9.80 -40.31 -0.58
N ASP A 389 -8.96 -40.39 -1.60
CA ASP A 389 -9.02 -41.43 -2.66
C ASP A 389 -7.77 -42.32 -2.59
#